data_d2bf979b80959e0395e2fd01b6f192ec
#
_entry.id   d2bf979b80959e0395e2fd01b6f192ec
#
_cell.length_a   1.000
_cell.length_b   1.000
_cell.length_c   1.000
_cell.angle_alpha   90.00
_cell.angle_beta   90.00
_cell.angle_gamma   90.00
#
_symmetry.space_group_name_H-M   'P 1'
#
loop_
_entity.id
_entity.type
_entity.pdbx_description
1 polymer ?
#
loop_
_entity_poly.entity_id
_entity_poly.type
_entity_poly.pdbx_seq_one_letter_code
_entity_poly.pdbx_strand_id
1 'polypeptide(L)'
;MLTRHSSRRSRLDQTVLNQHLDGAVAYDRIAGYFRSSLFEVAGEAIASVAGPVRIVCNADLDPQDLITAAAAQAALRRSWCSGKPEEAPPAALPRYRALYAALTSKKVEVRVLPDSAFGLVHGKAGVVRRADGSATAFLGSVNESASAWKLNYELLWEDSDPETIAWVQEEFDALWNDARAVDLACCPFIAQDVQRIMARKVIEPADIKAIADPTDAAAAAAVETPVYRREQGLWPHQKYFAHLALERHRLGGARLVLADQVGLGKTVQLAMAALLMALDDPDGGPILVLAPKPLLQQWQDELMELLLLPSARWNGRAWVDENDLEYPSEGAKSLGKCPRRIGLVSQGLVVRGLSEAINQLLSRRYTCVIVDEAHRARRRKLPKVDAGADEIDERADPNKLMAFLRQIGSKTKSMLLATATPVQLHPVEAWDLLHILSHGNEGVLGGWTHTSPWFRPSHCLAIA
;
A
#
# COMPACT_ATOMS: atom_id res chain seq x y z
N MET A 1 8.35 4.42 -44.80
CA MET A 1 8.13 5.87 -45.07
C MET A 1 7.90 6.56 -43.74
N LEU A 2 8.69 7.56 -43.41
CA LEU A 2 8.63 8.26 -42.13
C LEU A 2 7.41 9.19 -42.07
N THR A 3 6.51 8.92 -41.16
CA THR A 3 5.30 9.76 -40.89
C THR A 3 5.45 10.46 -39.52
N ARG A 4 4.86 11.64 -39.38
CA ARG A 4 4.99 12.46 -38.16
C ARG A 4 3.61 12.84 -37.67
N HIS A 5 3.37 12.63 -36.37
CA HIS A 5 2.12 12.93 -35.71
C HIS A 5 2.32 13.91 -34.54
N SER A 6 1.30 14.72 -34.26
CA SER A 6 1.28 15.64 -33.14
C SER A 6 -0.13 15.72 -32.58
N SER A 7 -0.27 15.61 -31.29
CA SER A 7 -1.56 15.75 -30.58
C SER A 7 -2.21 17.13 -30.78
N ARG A 8 -1.41 18.14 -31.14
CA ARG A 8 -1.93 19.47 -31.51
C ARG A 8 -2.73 19.46 -32.83
N ARG A 9 -2.44 18.52 -33.74
CA ARG A 9 -3.05 18.45 -35.06
C ARG A 9 -4.20 17.44 -35.13
N SER A 10 -4.10 16.35 -34.39
CA SER A 10 -5.11 15.29 -34.37
C SER A 10 -5.05 14.52 -33.05
N ARG A 11 -6.14 13.86 -32.71
CA ARG A 11 -6.18 12.99 -31.54
C ARG A 11 -5.41 11.70 -31.82
N LEU A 12 -4.27 11.51 -31.12
CA LEU A 12 -3.36 10.38 -31.38
C LEU A 12 -3.98 9.03 -31.00
N ASP A 13 -4.89 8.99 -30.01
CA ASP A 13 -5.65 7.78 -29.68
C ASP A 13 -6.47 7.26 -30.88
N GLN A 14 -7.07 8.14 -31.65
CA GLN A 14 -7.91 7.79 -32.79
C GLN A 14 -7.14 7.63 -34.10
N THR A 15 -6.20 8.54 -34.36
CA THR A 15 -5.50 8.59 -35.66
C THR A 15 -4.24 7.75 -35.73
N VAL A 16 -3.75 7.27 -34.60
CA VAL A 16 -2.55 6.43 -34.53
C VAL A 16 -2.85 5.14 -33.77
N LEU A 17 -3.09 5.21 -32.46
CA LEU A 17 -3.16 4.01 -31.61
C LEU A 17 -4.25 3.05 -32.09
N ASN A 18 -5.49 3.48 -32.14
CA ASN A 18 -6.60 2.59 -32.52
C ASN A 18 -6.49 2.10 -33.97
N GLN A 19 -6.02 2.94 -34.89
CA GLN A 19 -5.82 2.53 -36.29
C GLN A 19 -4.71 1.50 -36.46
N HIS A 20 -3.64 1.60 -35.67
CA HIS A 20 -2.55 0.60 -35.73
C HIS A 20 -2.93 -0.71 -35.07
N LEU A 21 -3.69 -0.68 -33.97
CA LEU A 21 -4.08 -1.88 -33.26
C LEU A 21 -5.21 -2.63 -33.95
N ASP A 22 -6.02 -1.95 -34.76
CA ASP A 22 -7.07 -2.60 -35.55
C ASP A 22 -6.43 -3.57 -36.59
N GLY A 23 -6.82 -4.84 -36.51
CA GLY A 23 -6.26 -5.90 -37.32
C GLY A 23 -4.81 -6.26 -37.05
N ALA A 24 -4.23 -5.77 -35.96
CA ALA A 24 -2.88 -6.15 -35.54
C ALA A 24 -2.82 -7.59 -35.04
N VAL A 25 -1.68 -8.24 -35.24
CA VAL A 25 -1.39 -9.59 -34.70
C VAL A 25 -0.43 -9.54 -33.53
N ALA A 26 0.32 -8.45 -33.34
CA ALA A 26 1.16 -8.22 -32.18
C ALA A 26 1.39 -6.73 -31.96
N TYR A 27 1.54 -6.35 -30.69
CA TYR A 27 1.91 -5.01 -30.26
C TYR A 27 2.96 -5.10 -29.16
N ASP A 28 4.17 -4.63 -29.46
CA ASP A 28 5.32 -4.58 -28.56
C ASP A 28 5.63 -3.13 -28.23
N ARG A 29 5.75 -2.80 -26.93
CA ARG A 29 5.80 -1.41 -26.46
C ARG A 29 6.83 -1.18 -25.36
N ILE A 30 7.72 -0.22 -25.56
CA ILE A 30 8.55 0.41 -24.53
C ILE A 30 7.85 1.69 -24.08
N ALA A 31 7.57 1.85 -22.80
CA ALA A 31 6.91 3.03 -22.24
C ALA A 31 7.63 3.52 -20.97
N GLY A 32 7.60 4.83 -20.73
CA GLY A 32 8.10 5.38 -19.46
C GLY A 32 7.24 4.93 -18.27
N TYR A 33 5.93 4.80 -18.45
CA TYR A 33 5.03 4.20 -17.48
C TYR A 33 3.78 3.61 -18.18
N PHE A 34 3.14 2.69 -17.47
CA PHE A 34 1.86 2.10 -17.86
C PHE A 34 0.77 2.48 -16.84
N ARG A 35 -0.47 2.68 -17.32
CA ARG A 35 -1.67 2.90 -16.50
C ARG A 35 -2.86 2.17 -17.11
N SER A 36 -3.71 1.58 -16.26
CA SER A 36 -4.97 0.94 -16.71
C SER A 36 -5.91 1.90 -17.45
N SER A 37 -5.75 3.20 -17.28
CA SER A 37 -6.50 4.21 -18.03
C SER A 37 -6.27 4.11 -19.56
N LEU A 38 -5.25 3.40 -20.02
CA LEU A 38 -5.09 3.04 -21.45
C LEU A 38 -6.33 2.32 -21.99
N PHE A 39 -6.95 1.46 -21.20
CA PHE A 39 -8.16 0.74 -21.60
C PHE A 39 -9.39 1.64 -21.83
N GLU A 40 -9.38 2.86 -21.30
CA GLU A 40 -10.44 3.85 -21.55
C GLU A 40 -10.40 4.44 -22.97
N VAL A 41 -9.24 4.40 -23.62
CA VAL A 41 -9.01 4.99 -24.96
C VAL A 41 -8.72 3.94 -26.04
N ALA A 42 -8.23 2.78 -25.65
CA ALA A 42 -7.81 1.74 -26.60
C ALA A 42 -8.27 0.31 -26.20
N GLY A 43 -9.18 0.17 -25.24
CA GLY A 43 -9.58 -1.15 -24.72
C GLY A 43 -10.14 -2.08 -25.80
N GLU A 44 -10.99 -1.58 -26.68
CA GLU A 44 -11.56 -2.35 -27.79
C GLU A 44 -10.48 -2.71 -28.83
N ALA A 45 -9.63 -1.75 -29.19
CA ALA A 45 -8.53 -1.98 -30.13
C ALA A 45 -7.50 -2.98 -29.58
N ILE A 46 -7.14 -2.90 -28.30
CA ILE A 46 -6.28 -3.88 -27.62
C ILE A 46 -6.93 -5.27 -27.64
N ALA A 47 -8.25 -5.36 -27.36
CA ALA A 47 -8.95 -6.63 -27.41
C ALA A 47 -8.99 -7.24 -28.82
N SER A 48 -9.02 -6.43 -29.89
CA SER A 48 -9.06 -6.86 -31.26
C SER A 48 -7.71 -7.39 -31.80
N VAL A 49 -6.57 -7.04 -31.18
CA VAL A 49 -5.25 -7.58 -31.57
C VAL A 49 -5.30 -9.11 -31.52
N ALA A 50 -4.94 -9.82 -32.58
CA ALA A 50 -5.08 -11.27 -32.65
C ALA A 50 -4.11 -12.01 -31.69
N GLY A 51 -2.90 -11.51 -31.50
CA GLY A 51 -1.87 -12.07 -30.61
C GLY A 51 -1.64 -11.26 -29.35
N PRO A 52 -0.46 -11.38 -28.74
CA PRO A 52 -0.14 -10.71 -27.48
C PRO A 52 0.09 -9.21 -27.67
N VAL A 53 -0.25 -8.47 -26.62
CA VAL A 53 0.16 -7.09 -26.40
C VAL A 53 1.18 -7.09 -25.27
N ARG A 54 2.43 -6.75 -25.56
CA ARG A 54 3.53 -6.78 -24.60
C ARG A 54 4.03 -5.37 -24.32
N ILE A 55 4.08 -4.98 -23.06
CA ILE A 55 4.52 -3.65 -22.63
C ILE A 55 5.66 -3.79 -21.64
N VAL A 56 6.75 -3.09 -21.85
CA VAL A 56 7.82 -2.92 -20.85
C VAL A 56 7.85 -1.48 -20.38
N CYS A 57 7.85 -1.26 -19.07
CA CYS A 57 7.82 0.07 -18.49
C CYS A 57 8.73 0.15 -17.24
N ASN A 58 8.89 1.37 -16.71
CA ASN A 58 9.59 1.59 -15.45
C ASN A 58 8.70 1.25 -14.22
N ALA A 59 9.25 1.43 -13.03
CA ALA A 59 8.60 1.15 -11.76
C ALA A 59 7.62 2.25 -11.29
N ASP A 60 7.35 3.29 -12.09
CA ASP A 60 6.29 4.27 -11.77
C ASP A 60 4.92 3.66 -12.12
N LEU A 61 4.38 2.88 -11.19
CA LEU A 61 3.13 2.14 -11.33
C LEU A 61 2.00 2.78 -10.53
N ASP A 62 0.78 2.55 -10.98
CA ASP A 62 -0.41 2.90 -10.20
C ASP A 62 -0.68 1.81 -9.15
N PRO A 63 -0.80 2.13 -7.84
CA PRO A 63 -1.08 1.13 -6.81
C PRO A 63 -2.34 0.31 -7.08
N GLN A 64 -3.38 0.91 -7.66
CA GLN A 64 -4.61 0.18 -7.98
C GLN A 64 -4.42 -0.75 -9.18
N ASP A 65 -3.56 -0.41 -10.14
CA ASP A 65 -3.17 -1.30 -11.23
C ASP A 65 -2.39 -2.51 -10.67
N LEU A 66 -1.51 -2.30 -9.68
CA LEU A 66 -0.81 -3.37 -8.97
C LEU A 66 -1.76 -4.30 -8.21
N ILE A 67 -2.72 -3.75 -7.47
CA ILE A 67 -3.73 -4.55 -6.76
C ILE A 67 -4.56 -5.37 -7.74
N THR A 68 -4.94 -4.77 -8.88
CA THR A 68 -5.69 -5.44 -9.93
C THR A 68 -4.87 -6.57 -10.56
N ALA A 69 -3.59 -6.34 -10.82
CA ALA A 69 -2.67 -7.35 -11.34
C ALA A 69 -2.48 -8.52 -10.36
N ALA A 70 -2.38 -8.24 -9.05
CA ALA A 70 -2.34 -9.28 -8.01
C ALA A 70 -3.59 -10.14 -8.00
N ALA A 71 -4.74 -9.52 -8.07
CA ALA A 71 -6.02 -10.23 -8.10
C ALA A 71 -6.11 -11.13 -9.34
N ALA A 72 -5.69 -10.63 -10.51
CA ALA A 72 -5.64 -11.39 -11.76
C ALA A 72 -4.72 -12.61 -11.65
N GLN A 73 -3.51 -12.44 -11.11
CA GLN A 73 -2.56 -13.53 -10.91
C GLN A 73 -3.08 -14.59 -9.92
N ALA A 74 -3.70 -14.15 -8.81
CA ALA A 74 -4.32 -15.05 -7.85
C ALA A 74 -5.46 -15.86 -8.49
N ALA A 75 -6.29 -15.21 -9.33
CA ALA A 75 -7.36 -15.85 -10.05
C ALA A 75 -6.83 -16.86 -11.09
N LEU A 76 -5.77 -16.54 -11.81
CA LEU A 76 -5.11 -17.48 -12.73
C LEU A 76 -4.67 -18.75 -12.00
N ARG A 77 -4.08 -18.64 -10.81
CA ARG A 77 -3.66 -19.79 -9.99
C ARG A 77 -4.84 -20.62 -9.52
N ARG A 78 -5.91 -19.97 -9.01
CA ARG A 78 -7.13 -20.67 -8.56
C ARG A 78 -7.86 -21.33 -9.72
N SER A 79 -7.97 -20.63 -10.85
CA SER A 79 -8.55 -21.16 -12.09
C SER A 79 -7.77 -22.37 -12.60
N TRP A 80 -6.45 -22.33 -12.57
CA TRP A 80 -5.60 -23.45 -12.94
C TRP A 80 -5.80 -24.65 -12.02
N CYS A 81 -5.94 -24.44 -10.70
CA CYS A 81 -6.19 -25.50 -9.72
C CYS A 81 -7.64 -26.05 -9.77
N SER A 82 -8.63 -25.21 -10.08
CA SER A 82 -10.06 -25.57 -10.02
C SER A 82 -10.68 -25.90 -11.39
N GLY A 83 -10.00 -25.55 -12.47
CA GLY A 83 -10.51 -25.68 -13.84
C GLY A 83 -11.68 -24.74 -14.18
N LYS A 84 -11.93 -23.72 -13.34
CA LYS A 84 -13.00 -22.72 -13.54
C LYS A 84 -12.41 -21.30 -13.57
N PRO A 85 -12.73 -20.49 -14.60
CA PRO A 85 -12.32 -19.08 -14.62
C PRO A 85 -13.00 -18.30 -13.49
N GLU A 86 -12.26 -17.39 -12.88
CA GLU A 86 -12.82 -16.45 -11.91
C GLU A 86 -13.10 -15.09 -12.57
N GLU A 87 -14.23 -14.50 -12.24
CA GLU A 87 -14.62 -13.17 -12.70
C GLU A 87 -13.94 -12.08 -11.86
N ALA A 88 -13.75 -10.91 -12.49
CA ALA A 88 -13.24 -9.72 -11.79
C ALA A 88 -14.21 -9.32 -10.66
N PRO A 89 -13.69 -8.78 -9.54
CA PRO A 89 -14.52 -8.27 -8.46
C PRO A 89 -15.59 -7.29 -8.97
N PRO A 90 -16.87 -7.46 -8.61
CA PRO A 90 -17.97 -6.65 -9.18
C PRO A 90 -17.86 -5.15 -8.87
N ALA A 91 -17.18 -4.77 -7.79
CA ALA A 91 -16.99 -3.37 -7.39
C ALA A 91 -15.85 -2.64 -8.12
N ALA A 92 -15.10 -3.30 -9.01
CA ALA A 92 -13.99 -2.65 -9.71
C ALA A 92 -14.48 -1.67 -10.79
N LEU A 93 -13.83 -0.51 -10.91
CA LEU A 93 -14.07 0.43 -12.01
C LEU A 93 -13.86 -0.26 -13.37
N PRO A 94 -14.54 0.19 -14.45
CA PRO A 94 -14.46 -0.44 -15.77
C PRO A 94 -13.04 -0.67 -16.27
N ARG A 95 -12.13 0.29 -16.09
CA ARG A 95 -10.72 0.18 -16.51
C ARG A 95 -9.96 -0.92 -15.76
N TYR A 96 -10.22 -1.11 -14.47
CA TYR A 96 -9.58 -2.18 -13.67
C TYR A 96 -10.16 -3.56 -14.03
N ARG A 97 -11.45 -3.64 -14.35
CA ARG A 97 -12.03 -4.87 -14.89
C ARG A 97 -11.44 -5.23 -16.24
N ALA A 98 -11.20 -4.23 -17.09
CA ALA A 98 -10.54 -4.45 -18.38
C ALA A 98 -9.08 -4.90 -18.20
N LEU A 99 -8.33 -4.27 -17.31
CA LEU A 99 -6.97 -4.70 -16.96
C LEU A 99 -6.98 -6.13 -16.40
N TYR A 100 -7.85 -6.44 -15.44
CA TYR A 100 -7.98 -7.78 -14.86
C TYR A 100 -8.27 -8.83 -15.94
N ALA A 101 -9.24 -8.58 -16.81
CA ALA A 101 -9.58 -9.48 -17.90
C ALA A 101 -8.44 -9.67 -18.90
N ALA A 102 -7.74 -8.57 -19.24
CA ALA A 102 -6.60 -8.61 -20.15
C ALA A 102 -5.41 -9.40 -19.59
N LEU A 103 -5.14 -9.29 -18.29
CA LEU A 103 -4.09 -10.05 -17.61
C LEU A 103 -4.48 -11.52 -17.42
N THR A 104 -5.72 -11.83 -17.02
CA THR A 104 -6.19 -13.21 -16.82
C THR A 104 -6.29 -13.99 -18.13
N SER A 105 -6.62 -13.34 -19.23
CA SER A 105 -6.62 -13.95 -20.55
C SER A 105 -5.23 -14.00 -21.22
N LYS A 106 -4.20 -13.46 -20.56
CA LYS A 106 -2.86 -13.26 -21.12
C LYS A 106 -2.86 -12.44 -22.43
N LYS A 107 -3.87 -11.61 -22.61
CA LYS A 107 -3.97 -10.73 -23.78
C LYS A 107 -2.97 -9.60 -23.70
N VAL A 108 -2.77 -9.08 -22.50
CA VAL A 108 -1.77 -8.04 -22.20
C VAL A 108 -0.80 -8.60 -21.19
N GLU A 109 0.48 -8.48 -21.50
CA GLU A 109 1.59 -8.78 -20.61
C GLU A 109 2.37 -7.48 -20.36
N VAL A 110 2.58 -7.14 -19.11
CA VAL A 110 3.34 -5.93 -18.73
C VAL A 110 4.53 -6.35 -17.87
N ARG A 111 5.73 -5.99 -18.29
CA ARG A 111 6.94 -6.16 -17.51
C ARG A 111 7.47 -4.83 -17.01
N VAL A 112 7.87 -4.82 -15.77
CA VAL A 112 8.40 -3.65 -15.07
C VAL A 112 9.90 -3.80 -14.92
N LEU A 113 10.64 -2.85 -15.44
CA LEU A 113 12.06 -2.74 -15.22
C LEU A 113 12.35 -1.80 -14.06
N PRO A 114 13.21 -2.24 -13.17
CA PRO A 114 13.62 -1.44 -12.05
C PRO A 114 14.57 -0.32 -12.44
N ASP A 115 14.53 0.78 -11.69
CA ASP A 115 15.40 1.94 -11.87
C ASP A 115 16.90 1.60 -11.78
N SER A 116 17.26 0.52 -11.05
CA SER A 116 18.64 0.03 -10.99
C SER A 116 19.16 -0.52 -12.33
N ALA A 117 18.27 -0.79 -13.31
CA ALA A 117 18.70 -1.27 -14.62
C ALA A 117 19.36 -0.15 -15.41
N PHE A 118 18.75 1.05 -15.44
CA PHE A 118 19.18 2.18 -16.27
C PHE A 118 19.05 3.55 -15.57
N GLY A 119 18.82 3.59 -14.24
CA GLY A 119 18.38 4.78 -13.55
C GLY A 119 16.89 5.04 -13.76
N LEU A 120 16.42 5.13 -15.01
CA LEU A 120 15.00 5.24 -15.37
C LEU A 120 14.79 4.77 -16.82
N VAL A 121 13.87 3.85 -17.04
CA VAL A 121 13.37 3.55 -18.38
C VAL A 121 12.44 4.68 -18.80
N HIS A 122 12.88 5.50 -19.73
CA HIS A 122 12.11 6.64 -20.22
C HIS A 122 11.89 6.62 -21.74
N GLY A 123 12.40 5.60 -22.44
CA GLY A 123 12.14 5.36 -23.86
C GLY A 123 10.64 5.17 -24.13
N LYS A 124 10.17 5.67 -25.27
CA LYS A 124 8.80 5.49 -25.73
C LYS A 124 8.82 5.10 -27.18
N ALA A 125 8.88 3.79 -27.42
CA ALA A 125 8.94 3.20 -28.74
C ALA A 125 8.03 1.98 -28.82
N GLY A 126 7.63 1.55 -29.99
CA GLY A 126 6.87 0.33 -30.16
C GLY A 126 6.86 -0.18 -31.58
N VAL A 127 6.46 -1.44 -31.71
CA VAL A 127 6.28 -2.12 -33.01
C VAL A 127 4.90 -2.75 -33.05
N VAL A 128 4.17 -2.47 -34.10
CA VAL A 128 2.88 -3.13 -34.42
C VAL A 128 3.08 -4.01 -35.63
N ARG A 129 2.65 -5.26 -35.57
CA ARG A 129 2.65 -6.21 -36.69
C ARG A 129 1.25 -6.56 -37.09
N ARG A 130 1.04 -6.69 -38.42
CA ARG A 130 -0.25 -7.04 -39.02
C ARG A 130 -0.24 -8.43 -39.66
N ALA A 131 -1.44 -8.94 -39.91
CA ALA A 131 -1.63 -10.27 -40.47
C ALA A 131 -1.06 -10.44 -41.90
N ASP A 132 -0.92 -9.35 -42.65
CA ASP A 132 -0.35 -9.33 -44.00
C ASP A 132 1.20 -9.36 -43.99
N GLY A 133 1.80 -9.44 -42.79
CA GLY A 133 3.26 -9.42 -42.61
C GLY A 133 3.86 -8.01 -42.55
N SER A 134 3.06 -6.97 -42.75
CA SER A 134 3.56 -5.59 -42.60
C SER A 134 3.78 -5.26 -41.12
N ALA A 135 4.74 -4.38 -40.86
CA ALA A 135 5.00 -3.85 -39.54
C ALA A 135 5.27 -2.34 -39.60
N THR A 136 5.04 -1.69 -38.47
CA THR A 136 5.35 -0.27 -38.30
C THR A 136 6.00 -0.08 -36.94
N ALA A 137 7.16 0.56 -36.90
CA ALA A 137 7.78 1.04 -35.70
C ALA A 137 7.40 2.49 -35.43
N PHE A 138 7.28 2.86 -34.17
CA PHE A 138 7.07 4.25 -33.79
C PHE A 138 7.90 4.64 -32.58
N LEU A 139 8.24 5.94 -32.52
CA LEU A 139 9.06 6.57 -31.50
C LEU A 139 8.47 7.93 -31.14
N GLY A 140 8.45 8.30 -29.86
CA GLY A 140 7.88 9.60 -29.48
C GLY A 140 7.93 9.89 -27.99
N SER A 141 7.06 10.80 -27.56
CA SER A 141 6.94 11.19 -26.16
C SER A 141 5.80 10.48 -25.44
N VAL A 142 4.91 9.78 -26.14
CA VAL A 142 3.66 9.21 -25.64
C VAL A 142 3.89 8.03 -24.70
N ASN A 143 3.31 8.07 -23.51
CA ASN A 143 3.25 6.95 -22.57
C ASN A 143 1.96 6.13 -22.70
N GLU A 144 1.90 4.95 -22.10
CA GLU A 144 0.74 4.07 -22.13
C GLU A 144 -0.30 4.45 -21.06
N SER A 145 -1.00 5.58 -21.29
CA SER A 145 -2.09 6.07 -20.44
C SER A 145 -3.10 6.88 -21.24
N ALA A 146 -4.34 7.00 -20.74
CA ALA A 146 -5.37 7.83 -21.39
C ALA A 146 -4.95 9.29 -21.53
N SER A 147 -4.29 9.85 -20.52
CA SER A 147 -3.83 11.25 -20.56
C SER A 147 -2.79 11.49 -21.65
N ALA A 148 -1.83 10.59 -21.82
CA ALA A 148 -0.80 10.72 -22.84
C ALA A 148 -1.40 10.63 -24.26
N TRP A 149 -2.25 9.66 -24.51
CA TRP A 149 -2.84 9.48 -25.84
C TRP A 149 -3.90 10.52 -26.21
N LYS A 150 -4.60 11.10 -25.22
CA LYS A 150 -5.80 11.92 -25.46
C LYS A 150 -5.65 13.39 -25.08
N LEU A 151 -4.91 13.72 -24.03
CA LEU A 151 -4.93 15.03 -23.39
C LEU A 151 -3.61 15.81 -23.48
N ASN A 152 -2.48 15.11 -23.38
CA ASN A 152 -1.17 15.77 -23.33
C ASN A 152 -0.73 16.28 -24.71
N TYR A 153 0.20 17.25 -24.70
CA TYR A 153 0.94 17.59 -25.89
C TYR A 153 2.02 16.53 -26.13
N GLU A 154 1.85 15.78 -27.24
CA GLU A 154 2.71 14.64 -27.57
C GLU A 154 3.13 14.70 -29.04
N LEU A 155 4.31 14.18 -29.29
CA LEU A 155 4.88 13.98 -30.64
C LEU A 155 5.16 12.50 -30.85
N LEU A 156 4.88 12.00 -32.03
CA LEU A 156 5.14 10.62 -32.41
C LEU A 156 5.60 10.56 -33.87
N TRP A 157 6.60 9.75 -34.11
CA TRP A 157 7.12 9.43 -35.44
C TRP A 157 6.95 7.94 -35.67
N GLU A 158 6.53 7.58 -36.86
CA GLU A 158 6.40 6.19 -37.28
C GLU A 158 7.14 5.94 -38.58
N ASP A 159 7.68 4.75 -38.74
CA ASP A 159 8.36 4.31 -39.93
C ASP A 159 8.05 2.83 -40.22
N SER A 160 7.97 2.51 -41.50
CA SER A 160 7.80 1.15 -42.01
C SER A 160 9.11 0.58 -42.61
N ASP A 161 10.22 1.27 -42.38
CA ASP A 161 11.50 0.81 -42.82
C ASP A 161 11.96 -0.43 -42.04
N PRO A 162 12.40 -1.52 -42.72
CA PRO A 162 12.79 -2.76 -42.05
C PRO A 162 13.94 -2.60 -41.06
N GLU A 163 14.91 -1.73 -41.31
CA GLU A 163 16.02 -1.49 -40.38
C GLU A 163 15.52 -0.78 -39.10
N THR A 164 14.65 0.21 -39.23
CA THR A 164 14.00 0.91 -38.10
C THR A 164 13.17 -0.07 -37.24
N ILE A 165 12.38 -0.92 -37.91
CA ILE A 165 11.55 -1.92 -37.21
C ILE A 165 12.44 -2.93 -36.49
N ALA A 166 13.49 -3.42 -37.11
CA ALA A 166 14.43 -4.38 -36.52
C ALA A 166 15.11 -3.80 -35.29
N TRP A 167 15.58 -2.55 -35.36
CA TRP A 167 16.23 -1.87 -34.27
C TRP A 167 15.29 -1.64 -33.07
N VAL A 168 14.07 -1.14 -33.29
CA VAL A 168 13.10 -0.94 -32.19
C VAL A 168 12.72 -2.27 -31.57
N GLN A 169 12.61 -3.33 -32.37
CA GLN A 169 12.31 -4.67 -31.85
C GLN A 169 13.46 -5.24 -31.01
N GLU A 170 14.70 -5.07 -31.47
CA GLU A 170 15.89 -5.49 -30.72
C GLU A 170 15.96 -4.80 -29.34
N GLU A 171 15.73 -3.49 -29.30
CA GLU A 171 15.67 -2.72 -28.06
C GLU A 171 14.54 -3.23 -27.15
N PHE A 172 13.35 -3.47 -27.70
CA PHE A 172 12.25 -4.04 -26.94
C PHE A 172 12.60 -5.44 -26.38
N ASP A 173 13.12 -6.32 -27.21
CA ASP A 173 13.44 -7.69 -26.81
C ASP A 173 14.56 -7.74 -25.76
N ALA A 174 15.54 -6.84 -25.83
CA ALA A 174 16.57 -6.68 -24.83
C ALA A 174 16.00 -6.28 -23.46
N LEU A 175 15.08 -5.32 -23.43
CA LEU A 175 14.42 -4.89 -22.19
C LEU A 175 13.42 -5.95 -21.69
N TRP A 176 12.68 -6.58 -22.60
CA TRP A 176 11.71 -7.63 -22.26
C TRP A 176 12.36 -8.86 -21.64
N ASN A 177 13.51 -9.26 -22.14
CA ASN A 177 14.24 -10.44 -21.67
C ASN A 177 15.28 -10.12 -20.57
N ASP A 178 15.38 -8.88 -20.11
CA ASP A 178 16.26 -8.53 -19.01
C ASP A 178 15.90 -9.35 -17.75
N ALA A 179 16.88 -10.01 -17.15
CA ALA A 179 16.69 -10.85 -15.98
C ALA A 179 16.10 -10.09 -14.75
N ARG A 180 16.15 -8.76 -14.78
CA ARG A 180 15.60 -7.88 -13.76
C ARG A 180 14.17 -7.45 -14.04
N ALA A 181 13.69 -7.68 -15.28
CA ALA A 181 12.30 -7.36 -15.64
C ALA A 181 11.34 -8.28 -14.92
N VAL A 182 10.29 -7.68 -14.34
CA VAL A 182 9.33 -8.35 -13.50
C VAL A 182 7.93 -8.17 -14.07
N ASP A 183 7.20 -9.27 -14.22
CA ASP A 183 5.81 -9.22 -14.66
C ASP A 183 4.95 -8.37 -13.71
N LEU A 184 4.15 -7.45 -14.27
CA LEU A 184 3.24 -6.59 -13.50
C LEU A 184 2.30 -7.41 -12.62
N ALA A 185 1.83 -8.55 -13.11
CA ALA A 185 1.00 -9.47 -12.33
C ALA A 185 1.78 -10.12 -11.18
N CYS A 186 3.10 -10.15 -11.24
CA CYS A 186 3.97 -10.59 -10.15
C CYS A 186 4.38 -9.45 -9.22
N CYS A 187 4.32 -8.19 -9.66
CA CYS A 187 4.70 -7.04 -8.83
C CYS A 187 4.01 -6.97 -7.46
N PRO A 188 2.75 -7.39 -7.27
CA PRO A 188 2.12 -7.36 -5.94
C PRO A 188 2.44 -8.56 -5.04
N PHE A 189 2.83 -9.71 -5.62
CA PHE A 189 3.42 -10.82 -4.86
C PHE A 189 4.87 -10.57 -4.51
N ILE A 190 5.37 -9.59 -5.12
CA ILE A 190 6.60 -8.94 -4.91
C ILE A 190 6.39 -7.79 -3.91
N ALA A 191 5.60 -8.00 -2.86
CA ALA A 191 5.95 -7.40 -1.61
C ALA A 191 7.40 -7.77 -1.23
N GLN A 192 7.89 -8.91 -1.67
CA GLN A 192 9.33 -9.24 -1.74
C GLN A 192 10.07 -8.47 -2.84
N ASP A 193 9.45 -8.00 -3.89
CA ASP A 193 10.11 -7.28 -4.98
C ASP A 193 9.66 -5.80 -5.02
N VAL A 194 8.54 -5.41 -4.48
CA VAL A 194 8.39 -4.04 -3.93
C VAL A 194 9.36 -3.90 -2.76
N GLN A 195 9.64 -4.91 -1.96
CA GLN A 195 10.83 -4.98 -1.12
C GLN A 195 12.11 -5.07 -1.93
N ARG A 196 12.18 -5.60 -3.12
CA ARG A 196 13.38 -5.51 -3.96
C ARG A 196 13.41 -4.21 -4.75
N ILE A 197 12.31 -3.63 -5.15
CA ILE A 197 12.20 -2.27 -5.67
C ILE A 197 12.47 -1.28 -4.53
N MET A 198 12.02 -1.55 -3.32
CA MET A 198 12.42 -0.90 -2.09
C MET A 198 13.79 -1.37 -1.57
N ALA A 199 14.15 -2.65 -1.67
CA ALA A 199 15.42 -3.27 -1.28
C ALA A 199 16.56 -3.03 -2.27
N ARG A 200 16.32 -2.28 -3.27
CA ARG A 200 17.43 -1.71 -4.05
C ARG A 200 18.11 -0.55 -3.39
N LYS A 201 17.48 -0.07 -2.38
CA LYS A 201 18.05 0.73 -1.33
C LYS A 201 17.54 0.26 0.04
N VAL A 202 17.24 -0.96 0.24
CA VAL A 202 17.21 -1.55 1.56
C VAL A 202 18.64 -1.68 2.00
N ILE A 203 18.91 -0.87 2.60
CA ILE A 203 19.48 -0.52 3.80
C ILE A 203 19.41 -1.74 4.70
N GLU A 204 20.49 -2.53 4.56
CA GLU A 204 20.92 -3.34 5.67
C GLU A 204 20.92 -2.45 6.92
N PRO A 205 20.53 -2.93 8.10
CA PRO A 205 20.59 -2.13 9.33
C PRO A 205 21.94 -1.43 9.57
N ALA A 206 23.02 -1.94 8.98
CA ALA A 206 24.33 -1.30 8.94
C ALA A 206 24.40 -0.07 8.01
N ASP A 207 23.63 -0.06 6.94
CA ASP A 207 23.61 1.02 5.94
C ASP A 207 22.68 2.17 6.33
N ILE A 208 21.75 1.95 7.28
CA ILE A 208 20.89 3.01 7.84
C ILE A 208 21.70 4.15 8.44
N LYS A 209 22.86 3.85 9.02
CA LYS A 209 23.78 4.86 9.53
C LYS A 209 24.55 5.63 8.44
N ALA A 210 24.57 5.11 7.23
CA ALA A 210 25.28 5.69 6.09
C ALA A 210 24.38 6.50 5.16
N ILE A 211 23.04 6.47 5.37
CA ILE A 211 22.12 7.24 4.52
C ILE A 211 22.10 8.68 4.96
N ALA A 212 22.52 9.52 4.03
CA ALA A 212 22.48 10.97 4.21
C ALA A 212 21.04 11.51 4.33
N ASP A 213 20.03 10.79 3.85
CA ASP A 213 18.62 11.13 3.95
C ASP A 213 17.77 9.90 4.34
N PRO A 214 17.31 9.82 5.61
CA PRO A 214 16.44 8.71 6.07
C PRO A 214 15.09 8.64 5.33
N THR A 215 14.83 9.55 4.39
CA THR A 215 13.60 9.60 3.63
C THR A 215 13.55 8.59 2.48
N ASP A 216 14.69 8.08 2.02
CA ASP A 216 14.77 7.27 0.80
C ASP A 216 14.09 5.90 0.91
N ALA A 217 14.10 5.25 2.09
CA ALA A 217 13.46 3.94 2.25
C ALA A 217 11.93 4.02 2.27
N ALA A 218 11.37 5.04 2.95
CA ALA A 218 9.95 5.29 2.93
C ALA A 218 9.51 5.86 1.57
N ALA A 219 10.40 6.58 0.87
CA ALA A 219 10.14 7.15 -0.44
C ALA A 219 9.83 6.06 -1.48
N ALA A 220 10.51 4.93 -1.45
CA ALA A 220 10.29 3.86 -2.44
C ALA A 220 8.85 3.30 -2.40
N ALA A 221 8.26 3.11 -1.20
CA ALA A 221 6.85 2.72 -1.09
C ALA A 221 5.89 3.89 -1.30
N ALA A 222 6.31 5.11 -0.96
CA ALA A 222 5.48 6.31 -1.09
C ALA A 222 5.43 6.86 -2.53
N VAL A 223 6.38 6.51 -3.40
CA VAL A 223 6.42 6.97 -4.81
C VAL A 223 5.12 6.69 -5.55
N GLU A 224 4.43 5.61 -5.19
CA GLU A 224 3.20 5.17 -5.82
C GLU A 224 1.94 5.72 -5.14
N THR A 225 2.09 6.47 -4.06
CA THR A 225 0.96 7.06 -3.34
C THR A 225 0.64 8.48 -3.82
N PRO A 226 -0.64 8.91 -3.79
CA PRO A 226 -1.01 10.28 -4.15
C PRO A 226 -0.33 11.35 -3.29
N VAL A 227 -0.05 11.05 -2.03
CA VAL A 227 0.65 11.96 -1.11
C VAL A 227 2.06 12.28 -1.61
N TYR A 228 2.78 11.26 -2.09
CA TYR A 228 4.12 11.46 -2.65
C TYR A 228 4.10 12.26 -3.96
N ARG A 229 3.09 12.04 -4.82
CA ARG A 229 2.95 12.72 -6.12
C ARG A 229 2.56 14.19 -6.03
N ARG A 230 2.13 14.67 -4.85
CA ARG A 230 1.87 16.09 -4.62
C ARG A 230 3.20 16.83 -4.42
N GLU A 231 3.28 18.10 -4.84
CA GLU A 231 4.49 18.93 -4.69
C GLU A 231 5.06 18.92 -3.27
N GLN A 232 4.19 18.79 -2.25
CA GLN A 232 4.58 18.77 -0.86
C GLN A 232 5.07 17.40 -0.36
N GLY A 233 4.61 16.28 -0.95
CA GLY A 233 4.96 14.92 -0.55
C GLY A 233 4.77 14.64 0.95
N LEU A 234 5.45 13.63 1.46
CA LEU A 234 5.55 13.38 2.90
C LEU A 234 6.58 14.33 3.53
N TRP A 235 6.25 14.88 4.69
CA TRP A 235 7.19 15.70 5.46
C TRP A 235 8.32 14.84 6.06
N PRO A 236 9.50 15.42 6.34
CA PRO A 236 10.64 14.66 6.84
C PRO A 236 10.35 13.86 8.12
N HIS A 237 9.61 14.42 9.08
CA HIS A 237 9.25 13.73 10.31
C HIS A 237 8.29 12.54 10.05
N GLN A 238 7.40 12.65 9.05
CA GLN A 238 6.49 11.57 8.67
C GLN A 238 7.26 10.38 8.07
N LYS A 239 8.22 10.68 7.20
CA LYS A 239 9.10 9.69 6.59
C LYS A 239 9.96 9.02 7.66
N TYR A 240 10.54 9.81 8.57
CA TYR A 240 11.34 9.30 9.69
C TYR A 240 10.55 8.32 10.55
N PHE A 241 9.32 8.68 10.95
CA PHE A 241 8.48 7.79 11.76
C PHE A 241 8.15 6.48 11.02
N ALA A 242 7.76 6.57 9.75
CA ALA A 242 7.44 5.39 8.95
C ALA A 242 8.64 4.45 8.81
N HIS A 243 9.83 5.02 8.59
CA HIS A 243 11.09 4.28 8.52
C HIS A 243 11.45 3.62 9.85
N LEU A 244 11.42 4.38 10.95
CA LEU A 244 11.67 3.85 12.30
C LEU A 244 10.73 2.70 12.63
N ALA A 245 9.45 2.84 12.31
CA ALA A 245 8.44 1.81 12.56
C ALA A 245 8.73 0.52 11.77
N LEU A 246 9.14 0.64 10.51
CA LEU A 246 9.53 -0.52 9.69
C LEU A 246 10.77 -1.21 10.24
N GLU A 247 11.81 -0.45 10.59
CA GLU A 247 13.03 -0.99 11.20
C GLU A 247 12.70 -1.80 12.45
N ARG A 248 11.91 -1.21 13.37
CA ARG A 248 11.51 -1.89 14.62
C ARG A 248 10.63 -3.11 14.36
N HIS A 249 9.77 -3.04 13.34
CA HIS A 249 8.97 -4.20 12.93
C HIS A 249 9.83 -5.40 12.52
N ARG A 250 10.89 -5.16 11.76
CA ARG A 250 11.86 -6.19 11.33
C ARG A 250 12.65 -6.78 12.50
N LEU A 251 12.99 -5.95 13.49
CA LEU A 251 13.73 -6.37 14.69
C LEU A 251 12.89 -7.08 15.76
N GLY A 252 11.66 -7.48 15.45
CA GLY A 252 10.82 -8.26 16.38
C GLY A 252 9.47 -7.62 16.70
N GLY A 253 9.14 -6.50 16.08
CA GLY A 253 7.85 -5.81 16.21
C GLY A 253 7.98 -4.39 16.72
N ALA A 254 7.41 -3.45 15.99
CA ALA A 254 7.38 -2.05 16.38
C ALA A 254 6.41 -1.83 17.56
N ARG A 255 6.86 -1.16 18.59
CA ARG A 255 6.10 -0.79 19.80
C ARG A 255 6.35 0.68 20.07
N LEU A 256 5.57 1.55 19.42
CA LEU A 256 5.85 2.99 19.37
C LEU A 256 4.65 3.82 19.81
N VAL A 257 4.93 4.95 20.45
CA VAL A 257 3.96 6.01 20.70
C VAL A 257 4.29 7.17 19.76
N LEU A 258 3.33 7.58 18.95
CA LEU A 258 3.40 8.79 18.13
C LEU A 258 2.69 9.92 18.88
N ALA A 259 3.47 10.82 19.47
CA ALA A 259 3.00 11.89 20.34
C ALA A 259 2.98 13.27 19.66
N ASP A 260 2.87 13.30 18.34
CA ASP A 260 2.84 14.52 17.56
C ASP A 260 1.60 15.37 17.86
N GLN A 261 1.74 16.68 17.76
CA GLN A 261 0.63 17.62 17.92
C GLN A 261 -0.45 17.41 16.85
N VAL A 262 -1.63 17.97 17.09
CA VAL A 262 -2.73 17.98 16.11
C VAL A 262 -2.28 18.71 14.84
N GLY A 263 -2.65 18.17 13.68
CA GLY A 263 -2.33 18.77 12.38
C GLY A 263 -1.00 18.33 11.74
N LEU A 264 -0.15 17.57 12.45
CA LEU A 264 1.12 17.06 11.90
C LEU A 264 0.96 15.77 11.07
N GLY A 265 -0.28 15.37 10.74
CA GLY A 265 -0.54 14.25 9.86
C GLY A 265 -0.26 12.88 10.48
N LYS A 266 -0.62 12.67 11.76
CA LYS A 266 -0.47 11.36 12.43
C LYS A 266 -1.11 10.21 11.66
N THR A 267 -2.29 10.42 11.09
CA THR A 267 -2.98 9.39 10.28
C THR A 267 -2.11 8.90 9.14
N VAL A 268 -1.51 9.84 8.39
CA VAL A 268 -0.63 9.51 7.25
C VAL A 268 0.63 8.77 7.71
N GLN A 269 1.24 9.19 8.81
CA GLN A 269 2.42 8.52 9.37
C GLN A 269 2.12 7.07 9.76
N LEU A 270 1.03 6.86 10.50
CA LEU A 270 0.61 5.52 10.96
C LEU A 270 0.21 4.63 9.79
N ALA A 271 -0.55 5.17 8.84
CA ALA A 271 -0.99 4.44 7.66
C ALA A 271 0.20 4.04 6.77
N MET A 272 1.16 4.95 6.57
CA MET A 272 2.37 4.66 5.81
C MET A 272 3.24 3.60 6.51
N ALA A 273 3.43 3.71 7.83
CA ALA A 273 4.15 2.71 8.61
C ALA A 273 3.49 1.33 8.49
N ALA A 274 2.15 1.26 8.61
CA ALA A 274 1.40 0.02 8.48
C ALA A 274 1.47 -0.57 7.06
N LEU A 275 1.43 0.28 6.04
CA LEU A 275 1.63 -0.14 4.64
C LEU A 275 3.02 -0.79 4.47
N LEU A 276 4.08 -0.13 4.94
CA LEU A 276 5.43 -0.67 4.85
C LEU A 276 5.57 -2.02 5.57
N MET A 277 5.01 -2.15 6.78
CA MET A 277 4.99 -3.41 7.51
C MET A 277 4.20 -4.50 6.78
N ALA A 278 3.09 -4.14 6.15
CA ALA A 278 2.26 -5.08 5.41
C ALA A 278 2.93 -5.55 4.11
N LEU A 279 3.74 -4.70 3.49
CA LEU A 279 4.54 -5.04 2.32
C LEU A 279 5.75 -5.89 2.71
N ASP A 280 6.32 -5.65 3.89
CA ASP A 280 7.46 -6.42 4.44
C ASP A 280 7.08 -7.85 4.83
N ASP A 281 5.83 -8.07 5.24
CA ASP A 281 5.30 -9.38 5.63
C ASP A 281 4.03 -9.70 4.81
N PRO A 282 4.19 -10.18 3.57
CA PRO A 282 3.07 -10.45 2.66
C PRO A 282 2.14 -11.57 3.17
N ASP A 283 2.68 -12.52 3.93
CA ASP A 283 1.91 -13.59 4.56
C ASP A 283 1.41 -13.20 5.95
N GLY A 284 1.77 -12.00 6.40
CA GLY A 284 1.38 -11.44 7.68
C GLY A 284 -0.12 -11.22 7.80
N GLY A 285 -0.57 -11.11 9.04
CA GLY A 285 -1.97 -10.87 9.40
C GLY A 285 -2.49 -9.51 8.91
N PRO A 286 -3.79 -9.25 9.10
CA PRO A 286 -4.40 -7.97 8.78
C PRO A 286 -3.87 -6.85 9.68
N ILE A 287 -4.21 -5.61 9.27
CA ILE A 287 -4.00 -4.40 10.07
C ILE A 287 -5.33 -4.03 10.70
N LEU A 288 -5.31 -3.74 12.00
CA LEU A 288 -6.47 -3.24 12.73
C LEU A 288 -6.23 -1.79 13.15
N VAL A 289 -7.15 -0.90 12.80
CA VAL A 289 -7.17 0.48 13.27
C VAL A 289 -8.32 0.66 14.26
N LEU A 290 -7.98 1.07 15.48
CA LEU A 290 -8.92 1.41 16.53
C LEU A 290 -8.97 2.93 16.69
N ALA A 291 -10.07 3.55 16.28
CA ALA A 291 -10.26 4.99 16.34
C ALA A 291 -11.58 5.37 17.02
N PRO A 292 -11.76 6.62 17.47
CA PRO A 292 -13.06 7.13 17.85
C PRO A 292 -14.09 6.99 16.73
N LYS A 293 -15.35 6.64 17.07
CA LYS A 293 -16.39 6.39 16.05
C LYS A 293 -16.55 7.52 15.02
N PRO A 294 -16.53 8.81 15.39
CA PRO A 294 -16.65 9.90 14.41
C PRO A 294 -15.50 9.98 13.40
N LEU A 295 -14.33 9.44 13.74
CA LEU A 295 -13.13 9.51 12.89
C LEU A 295 -12.99 8.31 11.92
N LEU A 296 -13.83 7.28 12.03
CA LEU A 296 -13.69 6.07 11.20
C LEU A 296 -13.85 6.37 9.70
N GLN A 297 -14.82 7.22 9.33
CA GLN A 297 -15.01 7.61 7.93
C GLN A 297 -13.80 8.43 7.44
N GLN A 298 -13.38 9.42 8.22
CA GLN A 298 -12.22 10.24 7.88
C GLN A 298 -10.97 9.38 7.69
N TRP A 299 -10.73 8.40 8.57
CA TRP A 299 -9.63 7.43 8.42
C TRP A 299 -9.71 6.66 7.11
N GLN A 300 -10.91 6.20 6.75
CA GLN A 300 -11.13 5.47 5.49
C GLN A 300 -10.88 6.36 4.28
N ASP A 301 -11.40 7.58 4.31
CA ASP A 301 -11.22 8.56 3.23
C ASP A 301 -9.74 8.95 3.07
N GLU A 302 -9.03 9.25 4.17
CA GLU A 302 -7.60 9.57 4.14
C GLU A 302 -6.75 8.40 3.63
N LEU A 303 -7.05 7.16 4.04
CA LEU A 303 -6.38 5.97 3.53
C LEU A 303 -6.54 5.85 2.01
N MET A 304 -7.75 6.09 1.50
CA MET A 304 -8.01 5.95 0.07
C MET A 304 -7.53 7.15 -0.73
N GLU A 305 -7.78 8.39 -0.28
CA GLU A 305 -7.44 9.60 -1.01
C GLU A 305 -5.95 9.92 -1.02
N LEU A 306 -5.27 9.70 0.12
CA LEU A 306 -3.86 10.06 0.28
C LEU A 306 -2.91 8.93 -0.08
N LEU A 307 -3.28 7.67 0.20
CA LEU A 307 -2.38 6.53 0.08
C LEU A 307 -2.87 5.47 -0.91
N LEU A 308 -4.08 5.61 -1.47
CA LEU A 308 -4.76 4.61 -2.31
C LEU A 308 -4.83 3.23 -1.63
N LEU A 309 -5.06 3.22 -0.31
CA LEU A 309 -5.16 2.01 0.49
C LEU A 309 -6.63 1.62 0.70
N PRO A 310 -7.10 0.55 0.05
CA PRO A 310 -8.44 0.01 0.30
C PRO A 310 -8.56 -0.45 1.76
N SER A 311 -9.65 -0.05 2.40
CA SER A 311 -9.94 -0.41 3.79
C SER A 311 -11.43 -0.66 4.00
N ALA A 312 -11.78 -1.34 5.09
CA ALA A 312 -13.18 -1.51 5.46
C ALA A 312 -13.41 -1.01 6.89
N ARG A 313 -14.48 -0.25 7.08
CA ARG A 313 -14.92 0.22 8.39
C ARG A 313 -16.11 -0.59 8.92
N TRP A 314 -16.07 -0.87 10.21
CA TRP A 314 -17.20 -1.51 10.90
C TRP A 314 -18.24 -0.45 11.32
N ASN A 315 -19.42 -0.46 10.70
CA ASN A 315 -20.48 0.52 11.02
C ASN A 315 -21.26 0.22 12.32
N GLY A 316 -20.99 -0.92 12.96
CA GLY A 316 -21.67 -1.43 14.14
C GLY A 316 -22.51 -2.68 13.85
N ARG A 317 -22.76 -2.98 12.57
CA ARG A 317 -23.55 -4.13 12.12
C ARG A 317 -22.83 -4.93 11.04
N ALA A 318 -22.18 -4.26 10.12
CA ALA A 318 -21.52 -4.85 8.97
C ALA A 318 -20.22 -4.10 8.62
N TRP A 319 -19.40 -4.73 7.80
CA TRP A 319 -18.25 -4.08 7.16
C TRP A 319 -18.72 -3.25 5.96
N VAL A 320 -18.19 -2.06 5.82
CA VAL A 320 -18.41 -1.15 4.70
C VAL A 320 -17.05 -0.81 4.11
N ASP A 321 -16.86 -1.07 2.83
CA ASP A 321 -15.59 -0.81 2.17
C ASP A 321 -15.43 0.65 1.70
N GLU A 322 -14.34 0.96 1.05
CA GLU A 322 -13.99 2.28 0.52
C GLU A 322 -14.92 2.77 -0.62
N ASN A 323 -15.76 1.90 -1.15
CA ASN A 323 -16.78 2.22 -2.16
C ASN A 323 -18.19 2.29 -1.56
N ASP A 324 -18.30 2.35 -0.22
CA ASP A 324 -19.56 2.29 0.53
C ASP A 324 -20.39 1.01 0.30
N LEU A 325 -19.76 -0.07 -0.16
CA LEU A 325 -20.40 -1.38 -0.29
C LEU A 325 -20.49 -2.05 1.10
N GLU A 326 -21.72 -2.31 1.55
CA GLU A 326 -21.98 -3.07 2.77
C GLU A 326 -21.93 -4.58 2.52
N TYR A 327 -21.10 -5.29 3.27
CA TYR A 327 -20.93 -6.73 3.14
C TYR A 327 -21.95 -7.50 3.98
N PRO A 328 -22.41 -8.69 3.51
CA PRO A 328 -23.32 -9.53 4.28
C PRO A 328 -22.79 -9.80 5.68
N SER A 329 -23.64 -9.69 6.69
CA SER A 329 -23.25 -9.76 8.09
C SER A 329 -24.20 -10.56 8.97
N GLU A 330 -23.62 -11.36 9.83
CA GLU A 330 -24.27 -12.07 10.93
C GLU A 330 -24.10 -11.31 12.27
N GLY A 331 -23.98 -10.00 12.21
CA GLY A 331 -23.70 -9.16 13.38
C GLY A 331 -22.27 -9.31 13.87
N ALA A 332 -22.07 -9.30 15.20
CA ALA A 332 -20.74 -9.30 15.82
C ALA A 332 -19.82 -10.45 15.34
N LYS A 333 -20.40 -11.60 14.94
CA LYS A 333 -19.64 -12.73 14.39
C LYS A 333 -18.89 -12.39 13.10
N SER A 334 -19.42 -11.48 12.31
CA SER A 334 -18.79 -11.04 11.07
C SER A 334 -17.61 -10.09 11.26
N LEU A 335 -17.37 -9.62 12.48
CA LEU A 335 -16.25 -8.71 12.78
C LEU A 335 -14.89 -9.35 12.48
N GLY A 336 -14.76 -10.67 12.68
CA GLY A 336 -13.57 -11.42 12.32
C GLY A 336 -13.37 -11.62 10.80
N LYS A 337 -14.37 -11.30 9.97
CA LYS A 337 -14.38 -11.52 8.51
C LYS A 337 -14.24 -10.21 7.74
N CYS A 338 -13.27 -9.35 8.11
CA CYS A 338 -13.02 -8.10 7.39
C CYS A 338 -12.70 -8.38 5.92
N PRO A 339 -13.38 -7.73 4.95
CA PRO A 339 -13.18 -7.96 3.53
C PRO A 339 -11.91 -7.31 2.97
N ARG A 340 -11.26 -6.46 3.76
CA ARG A 340 -10.01 -5.77 3.40
C ARG A 340 -8.90 -6.14 4.37
N ARG A 341 -7.67 -5.94 3.95
CA ARG A 341 -6.50 -6.15 4.81
C ARG A 341 -6.45 -5.14 5.96
N ILE A 342 -6.96 -3.94 5.73
CA ILE A 342 -7.06 -2.88 6.75
C ILE A 342 -8.51 -2.80 7.24
N GLY A 343 -8.72 -3.08 8.52
CA GLY A 343 -10.02 -2.99 9.17
C GLY A 343 -10.06 -1.84 10.18
N LEU A 344 -11.08 -0.99 10.06
CA LEU A 344 -11.30 0.18 10.93
C LEU A 344 -12.44 -0.13 11.90
N VAL A 345 -12.18 -0.08 13.20
CA VAL A 345 -13.14 -0.43 14.24
C VAL A 345 -13.19 0.65 15.31
N SER A 346 -14.40 0.97 15.78
CA SER A 346 -14.57 1.96 16.84
C SER A 346 -14.10 1.45 18.19
N GLN A 347 -13.29 2.23 18.89
CA GLN A 347 -12.95 2.02 20.29
C GLN A 347 -14.20 1.88 21.19
N GLY A 348 -15.28 2.56 20.85
CA GLY A 348 -16.56 2.47 21.56
C GLY A 348 -17.16 1.06 21.61
N LEU A 349 -16.82 0.20 20.65
CA LEU A 349 -17.23 -1.21 20.65
C LEU A 349 -16.59 -1.96 21.83
N VAL A 350 -15.29 -1.72 22.07
CA VAL A 350 -14.54 -2.29 23.19
C VAL A 350 -15.02 -1.72 24.54
N VAL A 351 -15.20 -0.41 24.61
CA VAL A 351 -15.64 0.29 25.84
C VAL A 351 -17.02 -0.19 26.29
N ARG A 352 -17.93 -0.46 25.35
CA ARG A 352 -19.26 -1.03 25.66
C ARG A 352 -19.20 -2.45 26.19
N GLY A 353 -18.09 -3.17 25.94
CA GLY A 353 -17.86 -4.50 26.45
C GLY A 353 -18.69 -5.58 25.75
N LEU A 354 -18.90 -5.46 24.45
CA LEU A 354 -19.56 -6.47 23.63
C LEU A 354 -18.64 -7.69 23.52
N SER A 355 -18.82 -8.67 24.40
CA SER A 355 -17.94 -9.83 24.57
C SER A 355 -17.71 -10.60 23.27
N GLU A 356 -18.75 -10.80 22.46
CA GLU A 356 -18.63 -11.51 21.19
C GLU A 356 -17.73 -10.75 20.20
N ALA A 357 -17.92 -9.44 20.06
CA ALA A 357 -17.09 -8.61 19.19
C ALA A 357 -15.63 -8.58 19.65
N ILE A 358 -15.38 -8.48 20.94
CA ILE A 358 -14.05 -8.53 21.53
C ILE A 358 -13.40 -9.89 21.24
N ASN A 359 -14.13 -10.99 21.42
CA ASN A 359 -13.62 -12.33 21.13
C ASN A 359 -13.26 -12.51 19.64
N GLN A 360 -14.07 -11.97 18.73
CA GLN A 360 -13.78 -12.00 17.29
C GLN A 360 -12.49 -11.24 16.94
N LEU A 361 -12.26 -10.07 17.54
CA LEU A 361 -10.99 -9.33 17.35
C LEU A 361 -9.80 -10.08 17.97
N LEU A 362 -9.95 -10.66 19.15
CA LEU A 362 -8.89 -11.39 19.85
C LEU A 362 -8.60 -12.79 19.26
N SER A 363 -9.50 -13.33 18.44
CA SER A 363 -9.28 -14.63 17.78
C SER A 363 -8.29 -14.56 16.62
N ARG A 364 -7.97 -13.36 16.13
CA ARG A 364 -7.06 -13.12 14.99
C ARG A 364 -5.67 -12.71 15.46
N ARG A 365 -4.69 -12.96 14.59
CA ARG A 365 -3.36 -12.36 14.68
C ARG A 365 -3.26 -11.20 13.70
N TYR A 366 -2.52 -10.16 14.07
CA TYR A 366 -2.38 -8.96 13.29
C TYR A 366 -0.91 -8.67 12.98
N THR A 367 -0.62 -8.16 11.79
CA THR A 367 0.69 -7.59 11.47
C THR A 367 0.91 -6.32 12.27
N CYS A 368 -0.10 -5.45 12.31
CA CYS A 368 -0.06 -4.20 13.06
C CYS A 368 -1.42 -3.87 13.65
N VAL A 369 -1.43 -3.35 14.87
CA VAL A 369 -2.59 -2.70 15.51
C VAL A 369 -2.25 -1.23 15.70
N ILE A 370 -3.07 -0.36 15.12
CA ILE A 370 -2.99 1.09 15.28
C ILE A 370 -4.09 1.53 16.24
N VAL A 371 -3.75 2.38 17.20
CA VAL A 371 -4.72 2.97 18.14
C VAL A 371 -4.62 4.49 18.08
N ASP A 372 -5.62 5.12 17.52
CA ASP A 372 -5.71 6.57 17.50
C ASP A 372 -6.35 7.06 18.82
N GLU A 373 -6.03 8.28 19.26
CA GLU A 373 -6.43 8.84 20.56
C GLU A 373 -6.18 7.87 21.74
N ALA A 374 -4.97 7.29 21.75
CA ALA A 374 -4.58 6.24 22.68
C ALA A 374 -4.59 6.66 24.17
N HIS A 375 -4.55 7.96 24.48
CA HIS A 375 -4.68 8.48 25.86
C HIS A 375 -5.99 8.03 26.55
N ARG A 376 -6.99 7.58 25.78
CA ARG A 376 -8.24 7.01 26.33
C ARG A 376 -8.03 5.65 27.00
N ALA A 377 -6.94 4.95 26.67
CA ALA A 377 -6.59 3.67 27.28
C ALA A 377 -5.71 3.91 28.50
N ARG A 378 -6.32 4.02 29.66
CA ARG A 378 -5.65 4.38 30.92
C ARG A 378 -6.21 3.63 32.12
N ARG A 379 -5.56 3.75 33.26
CA ARG A 379 -6.10 3.29 34.53
C ARG A 379 -7.39 4.03 34.89
N ARG A 380 -8.31 3.38 35.64
CA ARG A 380 -9.59 3.94 36.01
C ARG A 380 -9.46 5.10 37.00
N LYS A 381 -8.53 4.97 37.94
CA LYS A 381 -8.24 5.99 38.93
C LYS A 381 -6.90 6.59 38.69
N LEU A 382 -6.84 7.83 38.33
CA LEU A 382 -5.60 8.59 38.23
C LEU A 382 -5.21 9.08 39.64
N PRO A 383 -3.89 9.14 39.93
CA PRO A 383 -3.40 9.81 41.11
C PRO A 383 -3.80 11.28 41.10
N LYS A 384 -3.70 11.96 42.25
CA LYS A 384 -3.83 13.42 42.29
C LYS A 384 -2.72 14.06 41.46
N VAL A 385 -2.96 15.26 40.93
CA VAL A 385 -2.01 15.95 40.03
C VAL A 385 -0.64 16.15 40.66
N ASP A 386 -0.60 16.35 41.94
CA ASP A 386 0.58 16.57 42.78
C ASP A 386 1.06 15.31 43.54
N ALA A 387 0.49 14.14 43.22
CA ALA A 387 0.90 12.89 43.88
C ALA A 387 2.32 12.52 43.54
N GLY A 388 3.13 12.22 44.54
CA GLY A 388 4.50 11.71 44.36
C GLY A 388 4.55 10.26 43.96
N ALA A 389 5.75 9.79 43.62
CA ALA A 389 5.99 8.41 43.20
C ALA A 389 5.46 7.38 44.21
N ASP A 390 5.56 7.66 45.50
CA ASP A 390 5.14 6.77 46.58
C ASP A 390 3.60 6.64 46.74
N GLU A 391 2.84 7.54 46.12
CA GLU A 391 1.39 7.54 46.14
C GLU A 391 0.78 6.82 44.92
N ILE A 392 1.61 6.30 44.01
CA ILE A 392 1.15 5.63 42.82
C ILE A 392 0.69 4.21 43.12
N ASP A 393 -0.57 3.93 42.81
CA ASP A 393 -1.10 2.57 42.87
C ASP A 393 -0.55 1.73 41.70
N GLU A 394 0.36 0.84 42.00
CA GLU A 394 1.01 -0.04 41.02
C GLU A 394 0.05 -1.09 40.42
N ARG A 395 -1.07 -1.38 41.11
CA ARG A 395 -2.07 -2.37 40.72
C ARG A 395 -3.39 -1.72 40.26
N ALA A 396 -3.32 -0.45 39.88
CA ALA A 396 -4.53 0.26 39.46
C ALA A 396 -5.25 -0.47 38.31
N ASP A 397 -6.57 -0.62 38.49
CA ASP A 397 -7.46 -1.27 37.53
C ASP A 397 -7.41 -0.57 36.16
N PRO A 398 -7.18 -1.29 35.07
CA PRO A 398 -7.29 -0.73 33.74
C PRO A 398 -8.74 -0.43 33.39
N ASN A 399 -8.99 0.59 32.56
CA ASN A 399 -10.29 0.71 31.91
C ASN A 399 -10.44 -0.41 30.84
N LYS A 400 -11.65 -0.56 30.29
CA LYS A 400 -11.93 -1.64 29.33
C LYS A 400 -11.06 -1.57 28.08
N LEU A 401 -10.76 -0.36 27.59
CA LEU A 401 -9.91 -0.18 26.42
C LEU A 401 -8.48 -0.62 26.71
N MET A 402 -7.89 -0.18 27.81
CA MET A 402 -6.55 -0.59 28.21
C MET A 402 -6.46 -2.10 28.44
N ALA A 403 -7.46 -2.69 29.10
CA ALA A 403 -7.52 -4.14 29.32
C ALA A 403 -7.56 -4.92 27.98
N PHE A 404 -8.32 -4.45 27.02
CA PHE A 404 -8.36 -5.04 25.67
C PHE A 404 -7.03 -4.88 24.95
N LEU A 405 -6.42 -3.69 24.98
CA LEU A 405 -5.15 -3.43 24.30
C LEU A 405 -4.01 -4.28 24.84
N ARG A 406 -4.01 -4.58 26.16
CA ARG A 406 -3.07 -5.55 26.76
C ARG A 406 -3.24 -6.94 26.16
N GLN A 407 -4.49 -7.40 25.99
CA GLN A 407 -4.76 -8.73 25.41
C GLN A 407 -4.39 -8.80 23.93
N ILE A 408 -4.78 -7.81 23.12
CA ILE A 408 -4.48 -7.81 21.70
C ILE A 408 -2.99 -7.57 21.43
N GLY A 409 -2.26 -6.95 22.38
CA GLY A 409 -0.83 -6.75 22.30
C GLY A 409 -0.04 -8.06 22.10
N SER A 410 -0.49 -9.14 22.71
CA SER A 410 0.09 -10.50 22.51
C SER A 410 -0.33 -11.18 21.20
N LYS A 411 -1.28 -10.59 20.46
CA LYS A 411 -1.81 -11.09 19.18
C LYS A 411 -1.33 -10.30 17.97
N THR A 412 -0.51 -9.30 18.19
CA THR A 412 0.02 -8.46 17.11
C THR A 412 1.54 -8.41 17.13
N LYS A 413 2.15 -8.46 15.94
CA LYS A 413 3.60 -8.26 15.79
C LYS A 413 3.99 -6.82 16.14
N SER A 414 3.27 -5.83 15.59
CA SER A 414 3.52 -4.42 15.87
C SER A 414 2.30 -3.72 16.44
N MET A 415 2.52 -2.71 17.29
CA MET A 415 1.48 -1.85 17.85
C MET A 415 1.93 -0.40 17.84
N LEU A 416 1.13 0.46 17.24
CA LEU A 416 1.37 1.89 17.14
C LEU A 416 0.26 2.64 17.87
N LEU A 417 0.64 3.40 18.88
CA LEU A 417 -0.29 4.23 19.67
C LEU A 417 -0.12 5.68 19.25
N ALA A 418 -1.19 6.37 18.89
CA ALA A 418 -1.15 7.79 18.55
C ALA A 418 -1.98 8.61 19.51
N THR A 419 -1.44 9.74 19.93
CA THR A 419 -2.12 10.73 20.74
C THR A 419 -1.41 12.08 20.66
N ALA A 420 -2.18 13.19 20.66
CA ALA A 420 -1.59 14.50 20.79
C ALA A 420 -1.26 14.86 22.25
N THR A 421 -1.82 14.11 23.20
CA THR A 421 -1.72 14.40 24.64
C THR A 421 -1.38 13.11 25.39
N PRO A 422 -0.11 12.66 25.35
CA PRO A 422 0.33 11.43 26.03
C PRO A 422 0.19 11.54 27.56
N VAL A 423 0.24 12.77 28.08
CA VAL A 423 0.01 13.12 29.48
C VAL A 423 -1.01 14.23 29.54
N GLN A 424 -2.13 14.02 30.20
CA GLN A 424 -3.19 15.03 30.41
C GLN A 424 -3.24 15.53 31.85
N LEU A 425 -3.21 14.62 32.80
CA LEU A 425 -3.40 14.94 34.21
C LEU A 425 -2.19 14.50 35.06
N HIS A 426 -1.58 13.39 34.74
CA HIS A 426 -0.47 12.84 35.53
C HIS A 426 0.52 12.07 34.66
N PRO A 427 1.83 12.17 34.89
CA PRO A 427 2.87 11.47 34.09
C PRO A 427 2.69 9.95 34.01
N VAL A 428 2.00 9.34 34.96
CA VAL A 428 1.68 7.91 34.95
C VAL A 428 0.87 7.48 33.72
N GLU A 429 0.18 8.42 33.04
CA GLU A 429 -0.56 8.13 31.81
C GLU A 429 0.39 7.75 30.67
N ALA A 430 1.57 8.37 30.60
CA ALA A 430 2.61 7.96 29.65
C ALA A 430 3.13 6.54 29.94
N TRP A 431 3.33 6.22 31.22
CA TRP A 431 3.68 4.86 31.62
C TRP A 431 2.59 3.84 31.25
N ASP A 432 1.32 4.19 31.41
CA ASP A 432 0.19 3.34 30.98
C ASP A 432 0.26 2.97 29.50
N LEU A 433 0.66 3.90 28.61
CA LEU A 433 0.87 3.66 27.19
C LEU A 433 2.06 2.70 26.96
N LEU A 434 3.19 2.92 27.63
CA LEU A 434 4.34 2.01 27.54
C LEU A 434 3.99 0.62 28.10
N HIS A 435 3.22 0.55 29.15
CA HIS A 435 2.76 -0.72 29.70
C HIS A 435 1.83 -1.48 28.75
N ILE A 436 0.97 -0.80 27.99
CA ILE A 436 0.20 -1.42 26.90
C ILE A 436 1.14 -2.01 25.86
N LEU A 437 2.14 -1.25 25.42
CA LEU A 437 3.12 -1.68 24.42
C LEU A 437 4.00 -2.84 24.86
N SER A 438 4.24 -3.00 26.16
CA SER A 438 5.07 -4.11 26.70
C SER A 438 4.39 -5.47 26.58
N HIS A 439 3.06 -5.52 26.43
CA HIS A 439 2.35 -6.78 26.27
C HIS A 439 2.66 -7.42 24.90
N GLY A 440 3.32 -8.53 24.91
CA GLY A 440 3.82 -9.23 23.70
C GLY A 440 5.17 -8.73 23.19
N ASN A 441 5.82 -7.80 23.92
CA ASN A 441 7.20 -7.38 23.65
C ASN A 441 7.87 -6.91 24.95
N GLU A 442 8.57 -7.80 25.59
CA GLU A 442 9.20 -7.55 26.90
C GLU A 442 10.30 -6.47 26.84
N GLY A 443 10.87 -6.21 25.65
CA GLY A 443 11.91 -5.20 25.48
C GLY A 443 11.47 -3.76 25.73
N VAL A 444 10.15 -3.47 25.74
CA VAL A 444 9.64 -2.10 25.95
C VAL A 444 9.92 -1.57 27.35
N LEU A 445 9.70 -2.40 28.39
CA LEU A 445 9.94 -2.05 29.78
C LEU A 445 11.08 -2.86 30.42
N GLY A 446 11.83 -3.63 29.63
CA GLY A 446 12.93 -4.47 30.12
C GLY A 446 12.47 -5.61 31.04
N GLY A 447 11.30 -6.16 30.79
CA GLY A 447 10.55 -7.00 31.71
C GLY A 447 10.91 -8.47 31.82
N TRP A 448 12.10 -8.88 31.40
CA TRP A 448 12.54 -10.30 31.46
C TRP A 448 12.45 -10.93 32.83
N THR A 449 12.44 -10.13 33.90
CA THR A 449 12.59 -10.64 35.27
C THR A 449 11.66 -9.96 36.28
N HIS A 450 10.74 -9.08 35.89
CA HIS A 450 9.99 -8.20 36.82
C HIS A 450 10.89 -7.37 37.77
N THR A 451 12.20 -7.38 37.55
CA THR A 451 13.20 -6.67 38.35
C THR A 451 13.62 -5.34 37.71
N SER A 452 13.22 -5.12 36.43
CA SER A 452 13.51 -3.85 35.79
C SER A 452 12.78 -2.70 36.54
N PRO A 453 13.50 -1.64 36.89
CA PRO A 453 12.88 -0.49 37.54
C PRO A 453 11.77 0.15 36.69
N TRP A 454 11.85 0.04 35.35
CA TRP A 454 10.86 0.55 34.41
C TRP A 454 9.52 -0.20 34.42
N PHE A 455 9.49 -1.39 34.99
CA PHE A 455 8.28 -2.19 35.11
C PHE A 455 7.30 -1.65 36.16
N ARG A 456 7.77 -0.81 37.10
CA ARG A 456 6.95 -0.19 38.13
C ARG A 456 6.77 1.31 37.85
N PRO A 457 5.53 1.81 37.81
CA PRO A 457 5.26 3.21 37.52
C PRO A 457 5.88 4.16 38.58
N SER A 458 5.91 3.76 39.84
CA SER A 458 6.53 4.52 40.92
C SER A 458 8.02 4.72 40.69
N HIS A 459 8.73 3.68 40.29
CA HIS A 459 10.17 3.76 39.99
C HIS A 459 10.45 4.63 38.75
N CYS A 460 9.66 4.49 37.68
CA CYS A 460 9.79 5.33 36.50
C CYS A 460 9.65 6.81 36.82
N LEU A 461 8.66 7.15 37.64
CA LEU A 461 8.39 8.54 38.04
C LEU A 461 9.45 9.10 39.01
N ALA A 462 10.08 8.26 39.83
CA ALA A 462 11.18 8.68 40.70
C ALA A 462 12.49 8.97 39.94
N ILE A 463 12.64 8.43 38.72
CA ILE A 463 13.83 8.63 37.87
C ILE A 463 13.61 9.78 36.89
N ALA A 464 12.37 10.05 36.46
CA ALA A 464 12.01 11.13 35.54
C ALA A 464 11.90 12.47 36.25
#